data_291f1150f1b0ee76ae77973efbff2e66
#
_entry.id   291f1150f1b0ee76ae77973efbff2e66
#
_cell.length_a   1.000
_cell.length_b   1.000
_cell.length_c   1.000
_cell.angle_alpha   90.00
_cell.angle_beta   90.00
_cell.angle_gamma   90.00
#
_symmetry.space_group_name_H-M   'P 1'
#
loop_
_entity.id
_entity.type
_entity.pdbx_description
1 polymer ?
#
loop_
_entity_poly.entity_id
_entity_poly.type
_entity_poly.pdbx_seq_one_letter_code
_entity_poly.pdbx_strand_id
1 'polypeptide(L)'
;MKAQARYTLPGPIADFIGDAPLIADQVGESPSRVYHFTRGNDVFFLKASAAVYAPTTYSVRREAQVLQWLAGHLNVPEVVRVADNADGEFMLTRRVPGVPLQACMDDADTAIGLFGEALRQLRAVPADDCPFDAGAPMRLRELDYLLARSLCADDHDLTQWPGLATPADLVARLHATLPREDPAFSHGDLCDNNVFVDERDRLHFIDLGRGGVADRWQDVAFIHRNLRDISEDAAAAFLGTLDVADDPAKRRFFEQLDELF
;
A
#
# COMPACT_ATOMS: atom_id res chain seq x y z
N MET A 1 -8.90 11.72 -23.20
CA MET A 1 -9.80 12.06 -22.07
C MET A 1 -10.69 10.85 -21.82
N LYS A 2 -10.31 9.93 -20.90
CA LYS A 2 -11.22 8.86 -20.42
C LYS A 2 -12.33 9.54 -19.63
N ALA A 3 -13.60 9.25 -19.96
CA ALA A 3 -14.76 9.80 -19.27
C ALA A 3 -14.66 9.45 -17.77
N GLN A 4 -14.65 10.48 -16.91
CA GLN A 4 -14.75 10.30 -15.47
C GLN A 4 -16.10 9.63 -15.16
N ALA A 5 -16.09 8.32 -14.90
CA ALA A 5 -17.25 7.66 -14.35
C ALA A 5 -17.59 8.35 -13.01
N ARG A 6 -18.75 8.99 -12.95
CA ARG A 6 -19.25 9.59 -11.70
C ARG A 6 -19.84 8.43 -10.89
N TYR A 7 -19.21 8.06 -9.77
CA TYR A 7 -19.83 7.17 -8.82
C TYR A 7 -21.07 7.82 -8.21
N THR A 8 -22.15 7.06 -8.08
CA THR A 8 -23.26 7.45 -7.20
C THR A 8 -22.84 7.12 -5.77
N LEU A 9 -22.77 8.09 -4.90
CA LEU A 9 -22.40 7.86 -3.51
C LEU A 9 -23.52 7.11 -2.77
N PRO A 10 -23.20 6.05 -1.98
CA PRO A 10 -24.17 5.43 -1.08
C PRO A 10 -24.69 6.45 -0.05
N GLY A 11 -25.97 6.31 0.35
CA GLY A 11 -26.62 7.23 1.29
C GLY A 11 -25.78 7.55 2.53
N PRO A 12 -25.27 6.54 3.29
CA PRO A 12 -24.46 6.81 4.50
C PRO A 12 -23.19 7.60 4.26
N ILE A 13 -22.61 7.52 3.05
CA ILE A 13 -21.44 8.31 2.63
C ILE A 13 -21.87 9.71 2.26
N ALA A 14 -22.90 9.86 1.42
CA ALA A 14 -23.44 11.15 1.00
C ALA A 14 -23.94 11.99 2.18
N ASP A 15 -24.67 11.38 3.12
CA ASP A 15 -25.18 12.04 4.33
C ASP A 15 -24.04 12.54 5.24
N PHE A 16 -22.92 11.80 5.30
CA PHE A 16 -21.78 12.26 6.08
C PHE A 16 -21.04 13.42 5.41
N ILE A 17 -20.86 13.39 4.09
CA ILE A 17 -20.21 14.46 3.32
C ILE A 17 -21.07 15.73 3.34
N GLY A 18 -22.39 15.60 3.18
CA GLY A 18 -23.31 16.72 3.05
C GLY A 18 -22.98 17.58 1.83
N ASP A 19 -22.95 18.90 2.03
CA ASP A 19 -22.64 19.89 0.98
C ASP A 19 -21.13 20.19 0.84
N ALA A 20 -20.25 19.46 1.57
CA ALA A 20 -18.81 19.72 1.49
C ALA A 20 -18.27 19.40 0.09
N PRO A 21 -17.46 20.30 -0.50
CA PRO A 21 -16.87 20.06 -1.81
C PRO A 21 -15.84 18.94 -1.72
N LEU A 22 -15.95 17.95 -2.62
CA LEU A 22 -14.95 16.89 -2.79
C LEU A 22 -13.83 17.40 -3.70
N ILE A 23 -12.61 17.41 -3.17
CA ILE A 23 -11.39 17.78 -3.89
C ILE A 23 -10.66 16.49 -4.25
N ALA A 24 -10.46 16.23 -5.55
CA ALA A 24 -9.75 15.04 -5.99
C ALA A 24 -8.29 15.07 -5.54
N ASP A 25 -7.85 13.99 -4.94
CA ASP A 25 -6.43 13.73 -4.69
C ASP A 25 -5.82 13.13 -5.96
N GLN A 26 -4.68 13.68 -6.39
CA GLN A 26 -3.98 13.28 -7.62
C GLN A 26 -2.65 12.58 -7.34
N VAL A 27 -2.34 12.34 -6.06
CA VAL A 27 -1.04 11.79 -5.65
C VAL A 27 -0.98 10.26 -5.78
N GLY A 28 -2.13 9.57 -5.77
CA GLY A 28 -2.17 8.10 -5.80
C GLY A 28 -2.17 7.52 -7.22
N GLU A 29 -1.39 6.46 -7.44
CA GLU A 29 -1.32 5.69 -8.71
C GLU A 29 -2.27 4.49 -8.74
N SER A 30 -3.02 4.24 -7.67
CA SER A 30 -3.95 3.11 -7.59
C SER A 30 -5.20 3.29 -8.48
N PRO A 31 -5.88 2.22 -8.89
CA PRO A 31 -7.15 2.30 -9.62
C PRO A 31 -8.30 2.88 -8.78
N SER A 32 -8.10 3.04 -7.48
CA SER A 32 -9.05 3.69 -6.57
C SER A 32 -9.06 5.20 -6.80
N ARG A 33 -10.18 5.84 -6.54
CA ARG A 33 -10.30 7.31 -6.54
C ARG A 33 -10.29 7.81 -5.13
N VAL A 34 -9.46 8.80 -4.88
CA VAL A 34 -9.34 9.44 -3.58
C VAL A 34 -9.77 10.90 -3.68
N TYR A 35 -10.56 11.33 -2.72
CA TYR A 35 -10.98 12.72 -2.57
C TYR A 35 -10.78 13.12 -1.12
N HIS A 36 -10.52 14.38 -0.86
CA HIS A 36 -10.57 14.93 0.48
C HIS A 36 -11.60 16.03 0.60
N PHE A 37 -12.09 16.26 1.80
CA PHE A 37 -13.02 17.33 2.15
C PHE A 37 -12.88 17.70 3.62
N THR A 38 -13.37 18.89 3.97
CA THR A 38 -13.37 19.40 5.35
C THR A 38 -14.78 19.38 5.92
N ARG A 39 -14.94 18.89 7.15
CA ARG A 39 -16.17 18.96 7.92
C ARG A 39 -15.89 19.43 9.34
N GLY A 40 -16.39 20.61 9.70
CA GLY A 40 -15.96 21.29 10.92
C GLY A 40 -14.48 21.67 10.83
N ASN A 41 -13.70 21.24 11.82
CA ASN A 41 -12.25 21.45 11.85
C ASN A 41 -11.44 20.24 11.35
N ASP A 42 -12.13 19.17 10.95
CA ASP A 42 -11.49 17.91 10.56
C ASP A 42 -11.43 17.75 9.03
N VAL A 43 -10.36 17.13 8.57
CA VAL A 43 -10.19 16.72 7.17
C VAL A 43 -10.46 15.22 7.07
N PHE A 44 -11.22 14.84 6.06
CA PHE A 44 -11.57 13.46 5.76
C PHE A 44 -11.17 13.11 4.35
N PHE A 45 -10.90 11.82 4.14
CA PHE A 45 -10.67 11.24 2.83
C PHE A 45 -11.80 10.28 2.46
N LEU A 46 -12.27 10.38 1.23
CA LEU A 46 -13.14 9.42 0.59
C LEU A 46 -12.30 8.59 -0.39
N LYS A 47 -12.17 7.30 -0.17
CA LYS A 47 -11.59 6.35 -1.12
C LYS A 47 -12.72 5.53 -1.74
N ALA A 48 -12.71 5.41 -3.08
CA ALA A 48 -13.71 4.68 -3.84
C ALA A 48 -13.02 3.68 -4.80
N SER A 49 -13.44 2.42 -4.75
CA SER A 49 -12.95 1.34 -5.61
C SER A 49 -14.10 0.76 -6.43
N ALA A 50 -13.90 0.58 -7.73
CA ALA A 50 -14.94 -0.02 -8.58
C ALA A 50 -15.19 -1.48 -8.21
N ALA A 51 -16.42 -1.96 -8.40
CA ALA A 51 -16.85 -3.30 -8.01
C ALA A 51 -15.98 -4.44 -8.60
N VAL A 52 -15.33 -4.20 -9.75
CA VAL A 52 -14.41 -5.17 -10.37
C VAL A 52 -13.19 -5.46 -9.50
N TYR A 53 -12.80 -4.54 -8.62
CA TYR A 53 -11.65 -4.70 -7.71
C TYR A 53 -12.01 -5.31 -6.36
N ALA A 54 -13.29 -5.59 -6.09
CA ALA A 54 -13.72 -6.17 -4.81
C ALA A 54 -12.99 -7.49 -4.41
N PRO A 55 -12.59 -8.39 -5.34
CA PRO A 55 -11.84 -9.60 -4.98
C PRO A 55 -10.31 -9.38 -4.90
N THR A 56 -9.82 -8.14 -4.86
CA THR A 56 -8.39 -7.78 -4.88
C THR A 56 -8.01 -6.97 -3.64
N THR A 57 -6.72 -6.69 -3.48
CA THR A 57 -6.22 -5.78 -2.44
C THR A 57 -6.55 -4.31 -2.69
N TYR A 58 -7.09 -3.97 -3.85
CA TYR A 58 -7.70 -2.67 -4.14
C TYR A 58 -9.13 -2.51 -3.59
N SER A 59 -9.71 -3.54 -2.96
CA SER A 59 -10.96 -3.44 -2.23
C SER A 59 -10.85 -2.48 -1.06
N VAL A 60 -11.59 -1.37 -1.08
CA VAL A 60 -11.60 -0.44 0.06
C VAL A 60 -12.31 -1.00 1.28
N ARG A 61 -13.19 -2.01 1.09
CA ARG A 61 -13.78 -2.76 2.19
C ARG A 61 -12.72 -3.61 2.91
N ARG A 62 -11.84 -4.28 2.15
CA ARG A 62 -10.70 -5.02 2.72
C ARG A 62 -9.78 -4.07 3.48
N GLU A 63 -9.42 -2.93 2.88
CA GLU A 63 -8.59 -1.91 3.53
C GLU A 63 -9.22 -1.42 4.84
N ALA A 64 -10.51 -1.12 4.84
CA ALA A 64 -11.22 -0.72 6.05
C ALA A 64 -11.14 -1.78 7.17
N GLN A 65 -11.26 -3.07 6.82
CA GLN A 65 -11.14 -4.17 7.77
C GLN A 65 -9.71 -4.28 8.34
N VAL A 66 -8.69 -4.11 7.49
CA VAL A 66 -7.28 -4.09 7.92
C VAL A 66 -7.03 -2.92 8.87
N LEU A 67 -7.46 -1.70 8.52
CA LEU A 67 -7.33 -0.50 9.37
C LEU A 67 -8.03 -0.68 10.72
N GLN A 68 -9.25 -1.24 10.73
CA GLN A 68 -10.00 -1.48 11.95
C GLN A 68 -9.32 -2.53 12.86
N TRP A 69 -8.74 -3.57 12.27
CA TRP A 69 -8.00 -4.58 13.02
C TRP A 69 -6.70 -4.03 13.59
N LEU A 70 -6.00 -3.17 12.82
CA LEU A 70 -4.75 -2.53 13.25
C LEU A 70 -4.95 -1.43 14.29
N ALA A 71 -6.17 -0.92 14.46
CA ALA A 71 -6.45 0.08 15.48
C ALA A 71 -6.11 -0.49 16.87
N GLY A 72 -5.11 0.08 17.52
CA GLY A 72 -4.56 -0.42 18.80
C GLY A 72 -3.22 -1.16 18.66
N HIS A 73 -2.80 -1.54 17.45
CA HIS A 73 -1.46 -2.05 17.16
C HIS A 73 -0.56 -0.98 16.53
N LEU A 74 -1.11 -0.21 15.60
CA LEU A 74 -0.41 0.85 14.87
C LEU A 74 -1.25 2.14 14.86
N ASN A 75 -0.60 3.27 14.64
CA ASN A 75 -1.32 4.50 14.33
C ASN A 75 -1.75 4.47 12.86
N VAL A 76 -3.02 4.28 12.63
CA VAL A 76 -3.63 4.21 11.29
C VAL A 76 -4.84 5.17 11.20
N PRO A 77 -5.34 5.50 10.00
CA PRO A 77 -6.53 6.32 9.86
C PRO A 77 -7.75 5.71 10.57
N GLU A 78 -8.50 6.55 11.27
CA GLU A 78 -9.82 6.17 11.79
C GLU A 78 -10.79 5.94 10.62
N VAL A 79 -11.35 4.73 10.53
CA VAL A 79 -12.41 4.41 9.58
C VAL A 79 -13.74 4.96 10.09
N VAL A 80 -14.27 5.98 9.42
CA VAL A 80 -15.49 6.68 9.84
C VAL A 80 -16.74 6.01 9.28
N ARG A 81 -16.72 5.62 7.99
CA ARG A 81 -17.84 4.94 7.31
C ARG A 81 -17.31 4.02 6.22
N VAL A 82 -18.01 2.93 6.00
CA VAL A 82 -17.84 2.03 4.85
C VAL A 82 -19.23 1.74 4.29
N ALA A 83 -19.38 1.80 3.00
CA ALA A 83 -20.61 1.43 2.29
C ALA A 83 -20.28 0.95 0.88
N ASP A 84 -21.23 0.29 0.24
CA ASP A 84 -21.14 -0.16 -1.13
C ASP A 84 -22.47 0.03 -1.89
N ASN A 85 -22.39 0.00 -3.19
CA ASN A 85 -23.52 -0.05 -4.11
C ASN A 85 -23.10 -0.77 -5.41
N ALA A 86 -23.93 -0.69 -6.45
CA ALA A 86 -23.64 -1.33 -7.74
C ALA A 86 -22.39 -0.78 -8.45
N ASP A 87 -21.98 0.46 -8.14
CA ASP A 87 -20.82 1.12 -8.75
C ASP A 87 -19.50 0.67 -8.10
N GLY A 88 -19.53 0.28 -6.80
CA GLY A 88 -18.33 -0.12 -6.07
C GLY A 88 -18.42 0.01 -4.56
N GLU A 89 -17.25 0.04 -3.95
CA GLU A 89 -17.02 0.15 -2.51
C GLU A 89 -16.50 1.53 -2.15
N PHE A 90 -16.88 2.04 -0.97
CA PHE A 90 -16.56 3.39 -0.52
C PHE A 90 -16.16 3.38 0.94
N MET A 91 -15.10 4.10 1.29
CA MET A 91 -14.63 4.27 2.66
C MET A 91 -14.35 5.74 2.94
N LEU A 92 -14.78 6.20 4.10
CA LEU A 92 -14.38 7.48 4.68
C LEU A 92 -13.41 7.24 5.83
N THR A 93 -12.27 7.93 5.79
CA THR A 93 -11.28 7.93 6.86
C THR A 93 -11.00 9.36 7.33
N ARG A 94 -10.57 9.50 8.59
CA ARG A 94 -10.03 10.76 9.11
C ARG A 94 -8.56 10.89 8.71
N ARG A 95 -8.13 12.11 8.37
CA ARG A 95 -6.74 12.44 8.08
C ARG A 95 -5.85 12.09 9.28
N VAL A 96 -4.72 11.42 9.02
CA VAL A 96 -3.65 11.25 10.01
C VAL A 96 -2.87 12.57 10.18
N PRO A 97 -2.29 12.82 11.36
CA PRO A 97 -1.43 13.98 11.58
C PRO A 97 -0.05 13.81 10.91
N GLY A 98 0.67 14.92 10.77
CA GLY A 98 2.04 14.93 10.29
C GLY A 98 2.19 15.15 8.79
N VAL A 99 3.40 14.89 8.31
CA VAL A 99 3.83 14.99 6.91
C VAL A 99 4.32 13.63 6.42
N PRO A 100 4.22 13.32 5.11
CA PRO A 100 4.75 12.07 4.59
C PRO A 100 6.27 11.99 4.80
N LEU A 101 6.79 10.79 5.02
CA LEU A 101 8.22 10.51 5.19
C LEU A 101 9.03 11.02 4.00
N GLN A 102 8.43 11.09 2.82
CA GLN A 102 9.00 11.72 1.63
C GLN A 102 9.60 13.11 1.92
N ALA A 103 9.00 13.89 2.81
CA ALA A 103 9.52 15.20 3.21
C ALA A 103 10.84 15.13 4.01
N CYS A 104 11.27 13.94 4.43
CA CYS A 104 12.49 13.68 5.17
C CYS A 104 13.57 12.97 4.34
N MET A 105 13.32 12.70 3.05
CA MET A 105 14.20 11.90 2.18
C MET A 105 15.50 12.62 1.77
N ASP A 106 15.59 13.93 1.98
CA ASP A 106 16.82 14.71 1.70
C ASP A 106 17.99 14.35 2.62
N ASP A 107 17.73 13.76 3.79
CA ASP A 107 18.73 13.26 4.73
C ASP A 107 18.66 11.73 4.84
N ALA A 108 19.66 11.07 4.25
CA ALA A 108 19.70 9.60 4.17
C ALA A 108 19.70 8.93 5.56
N ASP A 109 20.41 9.46 6.55
CA ASP A 109 20.47 8.88 7.90
C ASP A 109 19.09 8.96 8.58
N THR A 110 18.41 10.08 8.43
CA THR A 110 17.03 10.27 8.92
C THR A 110 16.07 9.33 8.22
N ALA A 111 16.13 9.22 6.90
CA ALA A 111 15.28 8.32 6.12
C ALA A 111 15.48 6.84 6.52
N ILE A 112 16.73 6.39 6.64
CA ILE A 112 17.09 5.04 7.11
C ILE A 112 16.52 4.79 8.51
N GLY A 113 16.66 5.74 9.42
CA GLY A 113 16.15 5.63 10.80
C GLY A 113 14.63 5.51 10.85
N LEU A 114 13.91 6.34 10.08
CA LEU A 114 12.44 6.34 10.02
C LEU A 114 11.88 5.05 9.38
N PHE A 115 12.46 4.59 8.26
CA PHE A 115 12.10 3.31 7.66
C PHE A 115 12.41 2.11 8.56
N GLY A 116 13.56 2.14 9.26
CA GLY A 116 13.91 1.12 10.25
C GLY A 116 12.90 1.05 11.38
N GLU A 117 12.47 2.21 11.90
CA GLU A 117 11.42 2.30 12.93
C GLU A 117 10.05 1.83 12.39
N ALA A 118 9.67 2.22 11.17
CA ALA A 118 8.45 1.74 10.53
C ALA A 118 8.43 0.21 10.42
N LEU A 119 9.52 -0.38 9.91
CA LEU A 119 9.64 -1.83 9.80
C LEU A 119 9.59 -2.52 11.17
N ARG A 120 10.22 -1.95 12.19
CA ARG A 120 10.18 -2.46 13.56
C ARG A 120 8.76 -2.47 14.12
N GLN A 121 7.98 -1.40 13.91
CA GLN A 121 6.58 -1.33 14.35
C GLN A 121 5.71 -2.35 13.63
N LEU A 122 5.85 -2.52 12.32
CA LEU A 122 5.12 -3.53 11.54
C LEU A 122 5.42 -4.95 12.04
N ARG A 123 6.69 -5.26 12.28
CA ARG A 123 7.11 -6.58 12.79
C ARG A 123 6.67 -6.86 14.24
N ALA A 124 6.31 -5.83 15.00
CA ALA A 124 5.75 -5.98 16.34
C ALA A 124 4.25 -6.34 16.33
N VAL A 125 3.58 -6.22 15.19
CA VAL A 125 2.18 -6.64 15.02
C VAL A 125 2.12 -8.17 15.04
N PRO A 126 1.27 -8.80 15.89
CA PRO A 126 1.17 -10.25 15.98
C PRO A 126 0.66 -10.88 14.67
N ALA A 127 1.54 -11.55 13.93
CA ALA A 127 1.18 -12.19 12.65
C ALA A 127 0.22 -13.38 12.84
N ASP A 128 0.35 -14.13 13.95
CA ASP A 128 -0.46 -15.31 14.23
C ASP A 128 -1.94 -14.97 14.45
N ASP A 129 -2.24 -13.75 14.91
CA ASP A 129 -3.60 -13.27 15.16
C ASP A 129 -4.19 -12.51 13.95
N CYS A 130 -3.40 -12.28 12.90
CA CYS A 130 -3.81 -11.51 11.74
C CYS A 130 -4.69 -12.34 10.80
N PRO A 131 -5.94 -11.91 10.53
CA PRO A 131 -6.85 -12.66 9.67
C PRO A 131 -6.63 -12.40 8.16
N PHE A 132 -5.67 -11.56 7.79
CA PHE A 132 -5.46 -11.12 6.42
C PHE A 132 -4.25 -11.82 5.80
N ASP A 133 -4.50 -12.63 4.77
CA ASP A 133 -3.45 -13.17 3.90
C ASP A 133 -3.00 -12.07 2.92
N ALA A 134 -1.69 -11.83 2.87
CA ALA A 134 -1.01 -10.94 1.93
C ALA A 134 0.21 -11.63 1.29
N GLY A 135 0.35 -12.93 1.48
CA GLY A 135 1.46 -13.73 1.01
C GLY A 135 1.55 -13.79 -0.53
N ALA A 136 2.75 -14.06 -1.02
CA ALA A 136 3.03 -14.10 -2.46
C ALA A 136 2.11 -15.05 -3.25
N PRO A 137 1.69 -16.23 -2.73
CA PRO A 137 0.71 -17.06 -3.44
C PRO A 137 -0.65 -16.39 -3.61
N MET A 138 -1.10 -15.60 -2.62
CA MET A 138 -2.35 -14.85 -2.73
C MET A 138 -2.21 -13.71 -3.75
N ARG A 139 -1.10 -12.96 -3.67
CA ARG A 139 -0.80 -11.86 -4.59
C ARG A 139 -0.67 -12.34 -6.05
N LEU A 140 -0.10 -13.51 -6.29
CA LEU A 140 -0.04 -14.11 -7.63
C LEU A 140 -1.43 -14.46 -8.17
N ARG A 141 -2.33 -15.02 -7.35
CA ARG A 141 -3.73 -15.24 -7.77
C ARG A 141 -4.44 -13.93 -8.10
N GLU A 142 -4.13 -12.87 -7.38
CA GLU A 142 -4.64 -11.53 -7.67
C GLU A 142 -4.09 -11.00 -9.01
N LEU A 143 -2.80 -11.15 -9.28
CA LEU A 143 -2.21 -10.79 -10.59
C LEU A 143 -2.84 -11.57 -11.73
N ASP A 144 -3.05 -12.88 -11.59
CA ASP A 144 -3.76 -13.70 -12.58
C ASP A 144 -5.17 -13.13 -12.85
N TYR A 145 -5.87 -12.71 -11.80
CA TYR A 145 -7.19 -12.09 -11.92
C TYR A 145 -7.13 -10.75 -12.66
N LEU A 146 -6.18 -9.86 -12.31
CA LEU A 146 -6.00 -8.55 -12.93
C LEU A 146 -5.59 -8.69 -14.40
N LEU A 147 -4.63 -9.57 -14.69
CA LEU A 147 -4.15 -9.84 -16.05
C LEU A 147 -5.26 -10.37 -16.96
N ALA A 148 -6.05 -11.34 -16.47
CA ALA A 148 -7.17 -11.92 -17.24
C ALA A 148 -8.25 -10.89 -17.60
N ARG A 149 -8.30 -9.75 -16.90
CA ARG A 149 -9.28 -8.65 -17.10
C ARG A 149 -8.68 -7.39 -17.70
N SER A 150 -7.39 -7.39 -18.02
CA SER A 150 -6.66 -6.21 -18.50
C SER A 150 -6.78 -5.04 -17.51
N LEU A 151 -6.58 -5.33 -16.22
CA LEU A 151 -6.66 -4.38 -15.10
C LEU A 151 -5.30 -4.14 -14.42
N CYS A 152 -4.21 -4.74 -14.92
CA CYS A 152 -2.87 -4.42 -14.46
C CYS A 152 -2.52 -2.96 -14.75
N ALA A 153 -1.58 -2.40 -14.01
CA ALA A 153 -1.04 -1.08 -14.26
C ALA A 153 -0.52 -0.95 -15.69
N ASP A 154 -0.83 0.17 -16.35
CA ASP A 154 -0.41 0.43 -17.73
C ASP A 154 1.00 1.04 -17.81
N ASP A 155 1.54 1.55 -16.70
CA ASP A 155 2.79 2.29 -16.54
C ASP A 155 3.96 1.41 -16.05
N HIS A 156 3.79 0.08 -16.03
CA HIS A 156 4.85 -0.86 -15.70
C HIS A 156 6.09 -0.71 -16.61
N ASP A 157 7.29 -0.77 -16.01
CA ASP A 157 8.56 -0.73 -16.71
C ASP A 157 9.29 -2.09 -16.68
N LEU A 158 9.00 -2.95 -17.66
CA LEU A 158 9.66 -4.25 -17.77
C LEU A 158 11.10 -4.17 -18.28
N THR A 159 11.56 -3.00 -18.77
CA THR A 159 12.92 -2.84 -19.33
C THR A 159 14.02 -3.01 -18.28
N GLN A 160 13.70 -2.73 -17.01
CA GLN A 160 14.60 -2.96 -15.87
C GLN A 160 14.80 -4.46 -15.55
N TRP A 161 13.96 -5.35 -16.14
CA TRP A 161 13.98 -6.78 -15.85
C TRP A 161 14.46 -7.60 -17.07
N PRO A 162 15.76 -7.92 -17.20
CA PRO A 162 16.29 -8.63 -18.37
C PRO A 162 15.55 -9.94 -18.67
N GLY A 163 15.14 -10.09 -19.93
CA GLY A 163 14.44 -11.28 -20.44
C GLY A 163 12.94 -11.30 -20.15
N LEU A 164 12.34 -10.18 -19.75
CA LEU A 164 10.88 -9.96 -19.69
C LEU A 164 10.47 -8.98 -20.80
N ALA A 165 9.49 -9.37 -21.60
CA ALA A 165 8.97 -8.53 -22.68
C ALA A 165 7.49 -8.17 -22.46
N THR A 166 6.77 -8.97 -21.69
CA THR A 166 5.32 -8.77 -21.46
C THR A 166 4.96 -9.01 -20.00
N PRO A 167 3.84 -8.45 -19.51
CA PRO A 167 3.29 -8.79 -18.19
C PRO A 167 3.11 -10.30 -17.97
N ALA A 168 2.72 -11.04 -19.00
CA ALA A 168 2.58 -12.49 -18.92
C ALA A 168 3.93 -13.21 -18.66
N ASP A 169 5.04 -12.71 -19.26
CA ASP A 169 6.38 -13.24 -18.98
C ASP A 169 6.77 -13.01 -17.53
N LEU A 170 6.45 -11.83 -16.98
CA LEU A 170 6.71 -11.51 -15.59
C LEU A 170 5.92 -12.42 -14.65
N VAL A 171 4.62 -12.58 -14.87
CA VAL A 171 3.77 -13.47 -14.05
C VAL A 171 4.27 -14.91 -14.12
N ALA A 172 4.63 -15.41 -15.32
CA ALA A 172 5.21 -16.75 -15.46
C ALA A 172 6.52 -16.92 -14.68
N ARG A 173 7.38 -15.89 -14.69
CA ARG A 173 8.62 -15.87 -13.91
C ARG A 173 8.34 -15.89 -12.41
N LEU A 174 7.41 -15.07 -11.93
CA LEU A 174 7.03 -15.02 -10.51
C LEU A 174 6.50 -16.38 -10.02
N HIS A 175 5.66 -17.06 -10.78
CA HIS A 175 5.22 -18.42 -10.46
C HIS A 175 6.38 -19.41 -10.40
N ALA A 176 7.36 -19.30 -11.30
CA ALA A 176 8.52 -20.19 -11.35
C ALA A 176 9.55 -19.93 -10.25
N THR A 177 9.57 -18.72 -9.68
CA THR A 177 10.57 -18.29 -8.67
C THR A 177 9.96 -18.00 -7.31
N LEU A 178 8.72 -18.44 -7.05
CA LEU A 178 8.02 -18.25 -5.79
C LEU A 178 8.90 -18.68 -4.60
N PRO A 179 9.26 -17.76 -3.68
CA PRO A 179 10.13 -18.10 -2.58
C PRO A 179 9.39 -18.85 -1.47
N ARG A 180 10.13 -19.58 -0.63
CA ARG A 180 9.59 -19.99 0.67
C ARG A 180 9.47 -18.78 1.56
N GLU A 181 8.26 -18.47 2.03
CA GLU A 181 7.98 -17.31 2.86
C GLU A 181 8.49 -17.49 4.29
N ASP A 182 8.95 -16.38 4.88
CA ASP A 182 9.22 -16.20 6.29
C ASP A 182 8.18 -15.19 6.82
N PRO A 183 7.05 -15.68 7.41
CA PRO A 183 5.87 -14.86 7.63
C PRO A 183 6.07 -13.80 8.71
N ALA A 184 5.61 -12.59 8.43
CA ALA A 184 5.50 -11.47 9.34
C ALA A 184 4.29 -10.62 8.93
N PHE A 185 3.83 -9.70 9.79
CA PHE A 185 2.90 -8.69 9.32
C PHE A 185 3.64 -7.72 8.39
N SER A 186 3.07 -7.48 7.23
CA SER A 186 3.59 -6.58 6.19
C SER A 186 2.56 -5.49 5.88
N HIS A 187 3.04 -4.29 5.59
CA HIS A 187 2.25 -3.20 5.01
C HIS A 187 1.78 -3.55 3.60
N GLY A 188 2.66 -4.19 2.85
CA GLY A 188 2.41 -4.62 1.47
C GLY A 188 2.62 -3.54 0.41
N ASP A 189 2.87 -2.29 0.84
CA ASP A 189 3.18 -1.13 0.00
C ASP A 189 3.90 -0.07 0.85
N LEU A 190 4.99 -0.47 1.52
CA LEU A 190 5.72 0.39 2.45
C LEU A 190 6.65 1.34 1.70
N CYS A 191 6.15 2.53 1.37
CA CYS A 191 6.90 3.58 0.72
C CYS A 191 6.87 4.89 1.53
N ASP A 192 7.67 5.86 1.12
CA ASP A 192 7.84 7.16 1.76
C ASP A 192 6.56 8.01 1.79
N ASN A 193 5.63 7.77 0.86
CA ASN A 193 4.33 8.44 0.82
C ASN A 193 3.27 7.79 1.72
N ASN A 194 3.47 6.53 2.14
CA ASN A 194 2.51 5.76 2.92
C ASN A 194 2.82 5.76 4.43
N VAL A 195 3.93 6.41 4.84
CA VAL A 195 4.29 6.64 6.24
C VAL A 195 4.32 8.12 6.53
N PHE A 196 3.60 8.55 7.57
CA PHE A 196 3.57 9.94 8.01
C PHE A 196 4.29 10.09 9.36
N VAL A 197 4.99 11.20 9.53
CA VAL A 197 5.72 11.55 10.77
C VAL A 197 5.06 12.78 11.38
N ASP A 198 4.54 12.66 12.61
CA ASP A 198 3.91 13.78 13.31
C ASP A 198 4.93 14.64 14.09
N GLU A 199 4.48 15.75 14.67
CA GLU A 199 5.30 16.70 15.45
C GLU A 199 5.96 16.08 16.71
N ARG A 200 5.62 14.83 17.05
CA ARG A 200 6.19 14.07 18.19
C ARG A 200 7.00 12.88 17.71
N ASP A 201 7.42 12.87 16.46
CA ASP A 201 8.15 11.78 15.79
C ASP A 201 7.40 10.43 15.81
N ARG A 202 6.07 10.44 15.94
CA ARG A 202 5.28 9.21 15.85
C ARG A 202 4.94 8.92 14.40
N LEU A 203 5.06 7.64 14.04
CA LEU A 203 4.70 7.17 12.71
C LEU A 203 3.22 6.85 12.63
N HIS A 204 2.63 7.18 11.48
CA HIS A 204 1.26 6.85 11.10
C HIS A 204 1.30 6.19 9.72
N PHE A 205 0.59 5.08 9.56
CA PHE A 205 0.60 4.29 8.33
C PHE A 205 -0.73 4.45 7.61
N ILE A 206 -0.70 4.71 6.31
CA ILE A 206 -1.88 4.83 5.45
C ILE A 206 -1.80 3.82 4.30
N ASP A 207 -2.89 3.65 3.57
CA ASP A 207 -2.96 2.79 2.37
C ASP A 207 -2.60 1.32 2.62
N LEU A 208 -3.22 0.74 3.65
CA LEU A 208 -3.00 -0.62 4.11
C LEU A 208 -3.89 -1.67 3.41
N GLY A 209 -4.41 -1.36 2.22
CA GLY A 209 -5.21 -2.30 1.43
C GLY A 209 -4.48 -3.61 1.11
N ARG A 210 -3.16 -3.55 0.95
CA ARG A 210 -2.27 -4.71 0.73
C ARG A 210 -1.77 -5.35 2.03
N GLY A 211 -2.10 -4.79 3.21
CA GLY A 211 -1.59 -5.25 4.51
C GLY A 211 -2.09 -6.63 4.91
N GLY A 212 -1.24 -7.37 5.64
CA GLY A 212 -1.53 -8.72 6.12
C GLY A 212 -0.28 -9.54 6.39
N VAL A 213 -0.46 -10.85 6.62
CA VAL A 213 0.66 -11.78 6.77
C VAL A 213 1.29 -12.06 5.41
N ALA A 214 2.59 -11.74 5.28
CA ALA A 214 3.38 -11.94 4.07
C ALA A 214 4.84 -12.28 4.45
N ASP A 215 5.69 -12.45 3.44
CA ASP A 215 7.13 -12.60 3.69
C ASP A 215 7.71 -11.29 4.26
N ARG A 216 8.57 -11.41 5.29
CA ARG A 216 9.27 -10.27 5.89
C ARG A 216 10.09 -9.43 4.91
N TRP A 217 10.46 -9.98 3.76
CA TRP A 217 11.24 -9.30 2.73
C TRP A 217 10.41 -8.40 1.84
N GLN A 218 9.07 -8.48 1.87
CA GLN A 218 8.22 -7.64 1.05
C GLN A 218 8.43 -6.16 1.37
N ASP A 219 8.24 -5.76 2.63
CA ASP A 219 8.44 -4.36 3.04
C ASP A 219 9.91 -3.94 2.95
N VAL A 220 10.86 -4.85 3.19
CA VAL A 220 12.29 -4.59 3.00
C VAL A 220 12.61 -4.27 1.54
N ALA A 221 12.01 -4.96 0.58
CA ALA A 221 12.20 -4.68 -0.85
C ALA A 221 11.74 -3.26 -1.20
N PHE A 222 10.60 -2.83 -0.68
CA PHE A 222 10.06 -1.49 -0.94
C PHE A 222 10.88 -0.38 -0.28
N ILE A 223 11.29 -0.56 0.97
CA ILE A 223 12.22 0.37 1.64
C ILE A 223 13.53 0.47 0.86
N HIS A 224 14.11 -0.66 0.47
CA HIS A 224 15.36 -0.69 -0.30
C HIS A 224 15.22 0.06 -1.63
N ARG A 225 14.11 -0.12 -2.35
CA ARG A 225 13.79 0.61 -3.58
C ARG A 225 13.73 2.12 -3.32
N ASN A 226 12.97 2.57 -2.32
CA ASN A 226 12.87 3.98 -1.94
C ASN A 226 14.22 4.60 -1.57
N LEU A 227 15.05 3.88 -0.82
CA LEU A 227 16.37 4.38 -0.44
C LEU A 227 17.37 4.40 -1.59
N ARG A 228 17.21 3.54 -2.62
CA ARG A 228 18.00 3.63 -3.87
C ARG A 228 17.74 4.94 -4.61
N ASP A 229 16.56 5.51 -4.50
CA ASP A 229 16.25 6.82 -5.11
C ASP A 229 17.07 7.95 -4.45
N ILE A 230 17.52 7.77 -3.19
CA ILE A 230 18.50 8.66 -2.56
C ILE A 230 19.92 8.28 -3.04
N SER A 231 20.35 7.04 -2.80
CA SER A 231 21.63 6.49 -3.25
C SER A 231 21.73 4.98 -2.99
N GLU A 232 22.59 4.29 -3.75
CA GLU A 232 22.92 2.88 -3.50
C GLU A 232 23.56 2.68 -2.11
N ASP A 233 24.33 3.65 -1.62
CA ASP A 233 24.96 3.60 -0.29
C ASP A 233 23.89 3.67 0.82
N ALA A 234 22.85 4.49 0.68
CA ALA A 234 21.73 4.55 1.63
C ALA A 234 20.98 3.22 1.70
N ALA A 235 20.67 2.64 0.54
CA ALA A 235 20.01 1.33 0.46
C ALA A 235 20.86 0.21 1.09
N ALA A 236 22.18 0.21 0.83
CA ALA A 236 23.11 -0.75 1.42
C ALA A 236 23.26 -0.55 2.95
N ALA A 237 23.32 0.71 3.41
CA ALA A 237 23.37 1.03 4.84
C ALA A 237 22.14 0.53 5.58
N PHE A 238 20.93 0.72 5.00
CA PHE A 238 19.70 0.17 5.58
C PHE A 238 19.74 -1.35 5.71
N LEU A 239 20.16 -2.08 4.66
CA LEU A 239 20.30 -3.55 4.75
C LEU A 239 21.26 -3.96 5.85
N GLY A 240 22.31 -3.18 6.11
CA GLY A 240 23.25 -3.40 7.21
C GLY A 240 22.65 -3.22 8.61
N THR A 241 21.48 -2.58 8.74
CA THR A 241 20.77 -2.43 10.03
C THR A 241 19.87 -3.62 10.37
N LEU A 242 19.61 -4.52 9.40
CA LEU A 242 18.74 -5.66 9.60
C LEU A 242 19.41 -6.74 10.45
N ASP A 243 18.64 -7.44 11.24
CA ASP A 243 19.04 -8.57 12.08
C ASP A 243 19.23 -9.89 11.33
N VAL A 244 19.03 -9.88 10.00
CA VAL A 244 19.13 -11.03 9.10
C VAL A 244 20.04 -10.71 7.93
N ALA A 245 20.70 -11.75 7.39
CA ALA A 245 21.51 -11.61 6.18
C ALA A 245 20.62 -11.22 4.97
N ASP A 246 21.15 -10.35 4.11
CA ASP A 246 20.44 -9.93 2.89
C ASP A 246 20.07 -11.12 2.00
N ASP A 247 18.84 -11.08 1.47
CA ASP A 247 18.35 -12.02 0.46
C ASP A 247 17.98 -11.26 -0.83
N PRO A 248 18.95 -11.03 -1.73
CA PRO A 248 18.71 -10.31 -2.97
C PRO A 248 17.69 -10.98 -3.89
N ALA A 249 17.52 -12.30 -3.80
CA ALA A 249 16.56 -13.04 -4.62
C ALA A 249 15.13 -12.73 -4.16
N LYS A 250 14.88 -12.71 -2.85
CA LYS A 250 13.58 -12.32 -2.29
C LYS A 250 13.27 -10.86 -2.56
N ARG A 251 14.23 -9.93 -2.35
CA ARG A 251 14.01 -8.50 -2.66
C ARG A 251 13.61 -8.31 -4.11
N ARG A 252 14.36 -8.91 -5.04
CA ARG A 252 14.04 -8.87 -6.48
C ARG A 252 12.66 -9.46 -6.78
N PHE A 253 12.29 -10.57 -6.14
CA PHE A 253 10.97 -11.17 -6.32
C PHE A 253 9.85 -10.22 -5.93
N PHE A 254 9.94 -9.55 -4.78
CA PHE A 254 8.90 -8.63 -4.31
C PHE A 254 8.87 -7.31 -5.09
N GLU A 255 10.01 -6.78 -5.56
CA GLU A 255 10.04 -5.66 -6.49
C GLU A 255 9.34 -6.04 -7.82
N GLN A 256 9.60 -7.23 -8.36
CA GLN A 256 8.93 -7.74 -9.57
C GLN A 256 7.44 -8.01 -9.35
N LEU A 257 7.06 -8.48 -8.17
CA LEU A 257 5.66 -8.74 -7.84
C LEU A 257 4.84 -7.44 -7.85
N ASP A 258 5.45 -6.32 -7.44
CA ASP A 258 4.80 -5.00 -7.40
C ASP A 258 4.61 -4.36 -8.77
N GLU A 259 5.40 -4.72 -9.76
CA GLU A 259 5.49 -4.06 -11.08
C GLU A 259 4.16 -3.97 -11.85
N LEU A 260 3.21 -4.84 -11.57
CA LEU A 260 1.92 -4.92 -12.28
C LEU A 260 0.72 -4.49 -11.43
N PHE A 261 0.97 -3.95 -10.22
CA PHE A 261 -0.08 -3.50 -9.30
C PHE A 261 -0.27 -1.99 -9.30
#